data_3b8807c2840262e026c40d8b347e5164
#
_entry.id   3b8807c2840262e026c40d8b347e5164
#
_cell.length_a   1.000
_cell.length_b   1.000
_cell.length_c   1.000
_cell.angle_alpha   90.00
_cell.angle_beta   90.00
_cell.angle_gamma   90.00
#
_symmetry.space_group_name_H-M   'P 1'
#
loop_
_entity.id
_entity.type
_entity.pdbx_description
1 polymer ?
#
loop_
_entity_poly.entity_id
_entity_poly.type
_entity_poly.pdbx_seq_one_letter_code
_entity_poly.pdbx_strand_id
1 'polypeptide(L)'
;MPTYTLGCQRQISAANYIYYADGCPHPDRIMQEHDFVYMINGEWEILQNEVPFTAMNDDVFILHAGQHHSGNKNCTPGTRTIYFHISCSPQDSFGSNAPFPGSTLPPLIHCSSFPRVKLLFQELISVRLSPSPNKDRKINALFDLLLLELQDSCAQNSHTQDTLLTQAITLTAQNPQKFYKTADMALILGVCPKTLNQRFREAYATTFYQYHMEEKIHLVQQFLLDYPDSKLQTVALNFGFYDEFHLNKIFKKHTGTPPGLYRKTLTANTLRPH
;
A
#
# COMPACT_ATOMS: atom_id res chain seq x y z
N MET A 1 3.39 -1.46 0.61
CA MET A 1 2.67 -0.39 1.35
C MET A 1 3.69 0.37 2.19
N PRO A 2 3.51 1.68 2.39
CA PRO A 2 4.38 2.44 3.27
C PRO A 2 4.14 2.08 4.73
N THR A 3 5.23 2.09 5.51
CA THR A 3 5.21 1.89 6.95
C THR A 3 5.68 3.16 7.63
N TYR A 4 4.83 3.71 8.48
CA TYR A 4 5.10 4.91 9.28
C TYR A 4 5.66 4.50 10.63
N THR A 5 6.87 4.92 10.95
CA THR A 5 7.51 4.61 12.22
C THR A 5 6.90 5.46 13.35
N LEU A 6 6.52 4.80 14.45
CA LEU A 6 5.98 5.46 15.64
C LEU A 6 7.09 6.13 16.47
N GLY A 7 6.73 7.15 17.25
CA GLY A 7 7.67 7.88 18.12
C GLY A 7 8.62 8.82 17.40
N CYS A 8 8.40 9.08 16.10
CA CYS A 8 9.25 9.96 15.32
C CYS A 8 8.84 11.43 15.49
N GLN A 9 9.84 12.31 15.41
CA GLN A 9 9.61 13.76 15.34
C GLN A 9 9.16 14.14 13.93
N ARG A 10 7.97 14.73 13.83
CA ARG A 10 7.35 15.18 12.58
C ARG A 10 6.78 16.58 12.75
N GLN A 11 6.62 17.29 11.63
CA GLN A 11 6.02 18.61 11.61
C GLN A 11 4.85 18.64 10.63
N ILE A 12 3.78 19.35 11.02
CA ILE A 12 2.65 19.65 10.14
C ILE A 12 2.88 21.01 9.50
N SER A 13 3.14 21.05 8.20
CA SER A 13 3.35 22.27 7.42
C SER A 13 2.03 22.95 7.09
N ALA A 14 1.00 22.21 6.72
CA ALA A 14 -0.33 22.69 6.39
C ALA A 14 -1.40 21.80 7.01
N ALA A 15 -2.52 22.40 7.43
CA ALA A 15 -3.71 21.69 7.87
C ALA A 15 -4.92 22.60 7.80
N ASN A 16 -6.06 22.09 7.29
CA ASN A 16 -7.28 22.87 7.19
C ASN A 16 -8.52 21.97 6.96
N TYR A 17 -9.68 22.63 7.04
CA TYR A 17 -10.96 22.14 6.53
C TYR A 17 -11.20 22.72 5.15
N ILE A 18 -11.61 21.92 4.18
CA ILE A 18 -11.97 22.42 2.86
C ILE A 18 -13.42 22.04 2.53
N TYR A 19 -14.11 22.99 1.91
CA TYR A 19 -15.43 22.84 1.32
C TYR A 19 -15.36 23.09 -0.19
N TYR A 20 -15.72 22.10 -0.96
CA TYR A 20 -15.71 22.13 -2.43
C TYR A 20 -17.14 22.33 -2.94
N ALA A 21 -17.58 23.58 -3.02
CA ALA A 21 -18.97 23.93 -3.36
C ALA A 21 -19.40 23.32 -4.71
N ASP A 22 -18.59 23.50 -5.75
CA ASP A 22 -18.87 23.03 -7.10
C ASP A 22 -18.12 21.75 -7.48
N GLY A 23 -17.34 21.20 -6.53
CA GLY A 23 -16.39 20.13 -6.79
C GLY A 23 -15.15 20.61 -7.55
N CYS A 24 -14.05 19.86 -7.44
CA CYS A 24 -12.85 20.08 -8.25
C CYS A 24 -12.08 18.76 -8.41
N PRO A 25 -11.22 18.64 -9.44
CA PRO A 25 -10.32 17.50 -9.52
C PRO A 25 -9.23 17.61 -8.46
N HIS A 26 -8.66 16.50 -8.08
CA HIS A 26 -7.47 16.52 -7.22
C HIS A 26 -6.29 17.14 -8.00
N PRO A 27 -5.47 18.01 -7.38
CA PRO A 27 -4.31 18.59 -8.05
C PRO A 27 -3.34 17.54 -8.57
N ASP A 28 -2.81 17.79 -9.78
CA ASP A 28 -1.78 16.95 -10.41
C ASP A 28 -0.41 17.39 -9.88
N ARG A 29 0.23 16.56 -9.01
CA ARG A 29 1.48 16.95 -8.34
C ARG A 29 2.22 15.77 -7.70
N ILE A 30 3.49 16.01 -7.35
CA ILE A 30 4.30 15.19 -6.44
C ILE A 30 4.65 16.06 -5.23
N MET A 31 4.34 15.56 -4.02
CA MET A 31 4.66 16.25 -2.77
C MET A 31 5.84 15.60 -2.07
N GLN A 32 6.58 16.38 -1.27
CA GLN A 32 7.68 15.89 -0.42
C GLN A 32 7.22 15.52 0.99
N GLU A 33 5.95 15.75 1.29
CA GLU A 33 5.29 15.44 2.55
C GLU A 33 4.14 14.47 2.31
N HIS A 34 3.78 13.71 3.33
CA HIS A 34 2.55 12.91 3.28
C HIS A 34 1.34 13.82 3.45
N ASP A 35 0.31 13.60 2.65
CA ASP A 35 -0.98 14.28 2.77
C ASP A 35 -2.02 13.28 3.30
N PHE A 36 -2.49 13.52 4.51
CA PHE A 36 -3.55 12.74 5.16
C PHE A 36 -4.86 13.49 5.03
N VAL A 37 -5.85 12.88 4.41
CA VAL A 37 -7.14 13.50 4.14
C VAL A 37 -8.27 12.63 4.69
N TYR A 38 -9.12 13.21 5.52
CA TYR A 38 -10.36 12.61 6.00
C TYR A 38 -11.56 13.18 5.23
N MET A 39 -12.37 12.30 4.68
CA MET A 39 -13.61 12.66 3.98
C MET A 39 -14.75 12.85 4.98
N ILE A 40 -15.16 14.11 5.24
CA ILE A 40 -16.32 14.38 6.10
C ILE A 40 -17.61 13.97 5.39
N ASN A 41 -17.73 14.34 4.10
CA ASN A 41 -18.79 13.92 3.21
C ASN A 41 -18.39 14.12 1.76
N GLY A 42 -19.07 13.41 0.85
CA GLY A 42 -18.84 13.46 -0.59
C GLY A 42 -18.16 12.23 -1.12
N GLU A 43 -17.79 12.31 -2.39
CA GLU A 43 -17.08 11.26 -3.12
C GLU A 43 -15.99 11.90 -3.96
N TRP A 44 -14.77 11.31 -3.95
CA TRP A 44 -13.64 11.79 -4.71
C TRP A 44 -12.82 10.66 -5.30
N GLU A 45 -12.70 10.61 -6.62
CA GLU A 45 -11.78 9.70 -7.32
C GLU A 45 -10.39 10.34 -7.41
N ILE A 46 -9.39 9.63 -6.93
CA ILE A 46 -8.00 10.08 -6.89
C ILE A 46 -7.13 8.98 -7.50
N LEU A 47 -6.09 9.38 -8.22
CA LEU A 47 -5.05 8.50 -8.74
C LEU A 47 -3.78 8.69 -7.91
N GLN A 48 -3.15 7.60 -7.48
CA GLN A 48 -1.81 7.61 -6.92
C GLN A 48 -0.94 6.62 -7.69
N ASN A 49 0.13 7.11 -8.33
CA ASN A 49 0.92 6.33 -9.29
C ASN A 49 0.05 5.62 -10.34
N GLU A 50 -0.86 6.34 -10.95
CA GLU A 50 -1.81 5.86 -11.98
C GLU A 50 -2.83 4.80 -11.46
N VAL A 51 -2.82 4.48 -10.17
CA VAL A 51 -3.79 3.56 -9.57
C VAL A 51 -4.96 4.35 -9.00
N PRO A 52 -6.18 4.22 -9.55
CA PRO A 52 -7.34 4.95 -9.08
C PRO A 52 -7.91 4.31 -7.80
N PHE A 53 -8.39 5.15 -6.91
CA PHE A 53 -9.26 4.77 -5.81
C PHE A 53 -10.32 5.86 -5.57
N THR A 54 -11.44 5.49 -4.99
CA THR A 54 -12.55 6.41 -4.68
C THR A 54 -12.74 6.48 -3.18
N ALA A 55 -12.54 7.68 -2.62
CA ALA A 55 -12.78 7.95 -1.22
C ALA A 55 -14.22 8.46 -1.01
N MET A 56 -14.87 7.94 0.02
CA MET A 56 -16.26 8.26 0.38
C MET A 56 -16.35 8.81 1.80
N ASN A 57 -17.57 9.04 2.29
CA ASN A 57 -17.80 9.51 3.65
C ASN A 57 -17.09 8.63 4.69
N ASP A 58 -16.45 9.26 5.65
CA ASP A 58 -15.70 8.64 6.75
C ASP A 58 -14.48 7.81 6.31
N ASP A 59 -14.02 8.00 5.06
CA ASP A 59 -12.75 7.44 4.60
C ASP A 59 -11.57 8.35 4.96
N VAL A 60 -10.43 7.74 5.19
CA VAL A 60 -9.12 8.40 5.16
C VAL A 60 -8.37 7.95 3.93
N PHE A 61 -7.86 8.88 3.15
CA PHE A 61 -6.88 8.56 2.13
C PHE A 61 -5.54 9.24 2.41
N ILE A 62 -4.47 8.55 2.01
CA ILE A 62 -3.11 8.99 2.29
C ILE A 62 -2.35 9.09 0.98
N LEU A 63 -1.95 10.31 0.63
CA LEU A 63 -1.10 10.55 -0.52
C LEU A 63 0.36 10.57 -0.04
N HIS A 64 1.09 9.57 -0.48
CA HIS A 64 2.44 9.33 0.04
C HIS A 64 3.45 10.27 -0.59
N ALA A 65 4.35 10.81 0.23
CA ALA A 65 5.46 11.64 -0.22
C ALA A 65 6.27 10.95 -1.33
N GLY A 66 6.69 11.72 -2.33
CA GLY A 66 7.46 11.23 -3.47
C GLY A 66 6.64 10.48 -4.52
N GLN A 67 5.36 10.22 -4.29
CA GLN A 67 4.48 9.59 -5.27
C GLN A 67 3.66 10.62 -6.03
N HIS A 68 3.46 10.37 -7.32
CA HIS A 68 2.59 11.18 -8.16
C HIS A 68 1.12 10.94 -7.79
N HIS A 69 0.36 12.01 -7.65
CA HIS A 69 -1.08 11.93 -7.42
C HIS A 69 -1.83 13.01 -8.23
N SER A 70 -3.00 12.64 -8.71
CA SER A 70 -3.85 13.48 -9.55
C SER A 70 -5.32 13.10 -9.41
N GLY A 71 -6.20 13.88 -10.01
CA GLY A 71 -7.62 13.56 -10.14
C GLY A 71 -8.13 13.89 -11.52
N ASN A 72 -8.72 12.93 -12.21
CA ASN A 72 -9.29 13.12 -13.55
C ASN A 72 -10.73 13.63 -13.51
N LYS A 73 -11.40 13.49 -12.36
CA LYS A 73 -12.79 13.89 -12.16
C LYS A 73 -12.92 14.82 -10.98
N ASN A 74 -13.91 15.69 -11.06
CA ASN A 74 -14.28 16.52 -9.92
C ASN A 74 -14.82 15.63 -8.78
N CYS A 75 -14.52 15.99 -7.54
CA CYS A 75 -15.28 15.48 -6.41
C CYS A 75 -16.74 15.92 -6.52
N THR A 76 -17.64 15.21 -5.84
CA THR A 76 -19.06 15.60 -5.83
C THR A 76 -19.23 17.00 -5.27
N PRO A 77 -20.10 17.85 -5.84
CA PRO A 77 -20.40 19.16 -5.28
C PRO A 77 -20.83 19.07 -3.81
N GLY A 78 -20.31 19.99 -3.00
CA GLY A 78 -20.55 19.99 -1.57
C GLY A 78 -19.62 19.07 -0.74
N THR A 79 -18.62 18.44 -1.37
CA THR A 79 -17.61 17.63 -0.66
C THR A 79 -16.91 18.45 0.41
N ARG A 80 -16.69 17.83 1.57
CA ARG A 80 -15.96 18.40 2.71
C ARG A 80 -14.87 17.46 3.17
N THR A 81 -13.68 18.01 3.40
CA THR A 81 -12.52 17.27 3.89
C THR A 81 -11.86 17.95 5.08
N ILE A 82 -11.10 17.18 5.82
CA ILE A 82 -10.09 17.65 6.77
C ILE A 82 -8.76 17.10 6.27
N TYR A 83 -7.73 17.92 6.16
CA TYR A 83 -6.43 17.45 5.73
C TYR A 83 -5.31 18.02 6.57
N PHE A 84 -4.18 17.34 6.55
CA PHE A 84 -2.90 17.88 6.98
C PHE A 84 -1.75 17.27 6.20
N HIS A 85 -0.74 18.12 5.92
CA HIS A 85 0.54 17.70 5.36
C HIS A 85 1.53 17.48 6.50
N ILE A 86 2.18 16.33 6.53
CA ILE A 86 3.12 15.96 7.59
C ILE A 86 4.45 15.50 7.00
N SER A 87 5.54 15.95 7.62
CA SER A 87 6.89 15.61 7.17
C SER A 87 7.17 14.10 7.26
N CYS A 88 7.97 13.59 6.32
CA CYS A 88 8.49 12.24 6.36
C CYS A 88 9.49 12.08 7.52
N SER A 89 9.56 10.88 8.08
CA SER A 89 10.68 10.46 8.92
C SER A 89 11.70 9.68 8.09
N PRO A 90 13.01 9.84 8.31
CA PRO A 90 14.02 8.97 7.71
C PRO A 90 13.86 7.47 8.05
N GLN A 91 13.08 7.18 9.08
CA GLN A 91 12.79 5.82 9.54
C GLN A 91 11.54 5.22 8.88
N ASP A 92 10.77 6.02 8.12
CA ASP A 92 9.66 5.52 7.32
C ASP A 92 10.20 4.64 6.19
N SER A 93 9.50 3.59 5.88
CA SER A 93 9.94 2.65 4.85
C SER A 93 8.82 2.33 3.86
N PHE A 94 9.24 2.02 2.63
CA PHE A 94 8.36 1.51 1.59
C PHE A 94 8.73 0.04 1.33
N GLY A 95 7.95 -0.91 1.88
CA GLY A 95 8.21 -2.35 1.72
C GLY A 95 7.89 -3.16 2.97
N SER A 96 8.05 -4.48 2.87
CA SER A 96 7.69 -5.44 3.93
C SER A 96 8.69 -5.56 5.09
N ASN A 97 9.86 -4.94 5.00
CA ASN A 97 10.94 -5.08 5.97
C ASN A 97 11.21 -3.76 6.71
N ALA A 98 10.21 -3.24 7.43
CA ALA A 98 10.44 -2.09 8.30
C ALA A 98 11.29 -2.54 9.52
N PRO A 99 12.46 -1.92 9.76
CA PRO A 99 13.35 -2.30 10.87
C PRO A 99 12.84 -1.85 12.24
N PHE A 100 11.79 -1.03 12.28
CA PHE A 100 11.24 -0.45 13.51
C PHE A 100 9.74 -0.73 13.64
N PRO A 101 9.19 -0.75 14.87
CA PRO A 101 7.74 -0.80 15.08
C PRO A 101 7.06 0.38 14.36
N GLY A 102 6.08 0.07 13.51
CA GLY A 102 5.38 1.08 12.74
C GLY A 102 4.05 0.58 12.19
N SER A 103 3.24 1.52 11.72
CA SER A 103 1.94 1.24 11.13
C SER A 103 2.07 1.18 9.60
N THR A 104 1.78 0.03 9.01
CA THR A 104 1.67 -0.14 7.55
C THR A 104 0.24 0.16 7.14
N LEU A 105 0.05 1.20 6.32
CA LEU A 105 -1.26 1.69 5.95
C LEU A 105 -1.46 1.69 4.42
N PRO A 106 -2.62 1.26 3.92
CA PRO A 106 -2.99 1.40 2.51
C PRO A 106 -3.31 2.87 2.18
N PRO A 107 -3.34 3.23 0.88
CA PRO A 107 -3.67 4.59 0.46
C PRO A 107 -5.12 4.99 0.75
N LEU A 108 -6.04 4.03 0.93
CA LEU A 108 -7.44 4.26 1.28
C LEU A 108 -7.83 3.37 2.47
N ILE A 109 -8.48 3.96 3.48
CA ILE A 109 -8.89 3.31 4.73
C ILE A 109 -10.33 3.70 5.05
N HIS A 110 -11.20 2.71 5.20
CA HIS A 110 -12.61 2.92 5.57
C HIS A 110 -12.74 3.02 7.09
N CYS A 111 -13.14 4.18 7.61
CA CYS A 111 -13.15 4.49 9.05
C CYS A 111 -14.56 4.71 9.63
N SER A 112 -15.63 4.32 8.94
CA SER A 112 -17.01 4.55 9.38
C SER A 112 -17.32 3.98 10.78
N SER A 113 -16.67 2.89 11.17
CA SER A 113 -16.78 2.30 12.52
C SER A 113 -15.79 2.88 13.55
N PHE A 114 -14.97 3.86 13.15
CA PHE A 114 -13.90 4.45 13.96
C PHE A 114 -14.08 5.97 14.11
N PRO A 115 -15.12 6.44 14.85
CA PRO A 115 -15.40 7.88 14.97
C PRO A 115 -14.26 8.67 15.60
N ARG A 116 -13.37 8.00 16.35
CA ARG A 116 -12.19 8.60 16.97
C ARG A 116 -11.19 9.12 15.94
N VAL A 117 -11.10 8.49 14.76
CA VAL A 117 -10.24 8.97 13.67
C VAL A 117 -10.57 10.41 13.29
N LYS A 118 -11.86 10.73 13.09
CA LYS A 118 -12.32 12.10 12.82
C LYS A 118 -11.92 13.08 13.91
N LEU A 119 -12.11 12.70 15.18
CA LEU A 119 -11.75 13.53 16.32
C LEU A 119 -10.25 13.82 16.35
N LEU A 120 -9.40 12.85 16.06
CA LEU A 120 -7.95 13.02 16.01
C LEU A 120 -7.53 13.98 14.88
N PHE A 121 -8.15 13.92 13.70
CA PHE A 121 -7.91 14.91 12.64
C PHE A 121 -8.27 16.32 13.12
N GLN A 122 -9.42 16.49 13.78
CA GLN A 122 -9.86 17.79 14.30
C GLN A 122 -8.93 18.30 15.41
N GLU A 123 -8.46 17.39 16.29
CA GLU A 123 -7.56 17.75 17.39
C GLU A 123 -6.17 18.13 16.86
N LEU A 124 -5.63 17.43 15.86
CA LEU A 124 -4.37 17.78 15.20
C LEU A 124 -4.40 19.20 14.65
N ILE A 125 -5.49 19.60 13.96
CA ILE A 125 -5.65 20.99 13.49
C ILE A 125 -5.72 21.98 14.67
N SER A 126 -6.51 21.66 15.69
CA SER A 126 -6.67 22.52 16.84
C SER A 126 -5.34 22.76 17.57
N VAL A 127 -4.58 21.68 17.80
CA VAL A 127 -3.25 21.77 18.44
C VAL A 127 -2.27 22.53 17.56
N ARG A 128 -2.27 22.33 16.24
CA ARG A 128 -1.40 23.06 15.32
C ARG A 128 -1.62 24.59 15.38
N LEU A 129 -2.85 25.01 15.55
CA LEU A 129 -3.22 26.43 15.66
C LEU A 129 -3.02 26.99 17.07
N SER A 130 -2.75 26.15 18.07
CA SER A 130 -2.62 26.59 19.46
C SER A 130 -1.26 27.26 19.71
N PRO A 131 -1.18 28.23 20.62
CA PRO A 131 0.08 28.88 21.02
C PRO A 131 0.87 28.03 22.05
N SER A 132 0.49 26.76 22.28
CA SER A 132 1.10 25.91 23.30
C SER A 132 2.60 25.67 23.05
N PRO A 133 3.47 25.82 24.07
CA PRO A 133 4.89 25.50 23.96
C PRO A 133 5.15 24.00 23.74
N ASN A 134 4.17 23.15 24.05
CA ASN A 134 4.22 21.70 23.82
C ASN A 134 3.53 21.27 22.52
N LYS A 135 3.27 22.20 21.61
CA LYS A 135 2.52 21.94 20.37
C LYS A 135 3.09 20.77 19.58
N ASP A 136 4.37 20.77 19.30
CA ASP A 136 5.00 19.74 18.47
C ASP A 136 4.97 18.35 19.14
N ARG A 137 5.16 18.31 20.47
CA ARG A 137 5.02 17.05 21.23
C ARG A 137 3.60 16.49 21.18
N LYS A 138 2.59 17.37 21.30
CA LYS A 138 1.18 16.98 21.19
C LYS A 138 0.85 16.49 19.79
N ILE A 139 1.32 17.18 18.74
CA ILE A 139 1.15 16.77 17.34
C ILE A 139 1.71 15.35 17.15
N ASN A 140 2.94 15.09 17.61
CA ASN A 140 3.56 13.77 17.42
C ASN A 140 2.79 12.67 18.17
N ALA A 141 2.37 12.92 19.41
CA ALA A 141 1.58 11.95 20.18
C ALA A 141 0.20 11.67 19.55
N LEU A 142 -0.47 12.71 19.06
CA LEU A 142 -1.76 12.57 18.35
C LEU A 142 -1.61 11.86 17.00
N PHE A 143 -0.51 12.13 16.29
CA PHE A 143 -0.25 11.46 15.02
C PHE A 143 0.06 9.97 15.23
N ASP A 144 0.88 9.61 16.21
CA ASP A 144 1.11 8.21 16.58
C ASP A 144 -0.21 7.52 16.94
N LEU A 145 -1.07 8.16 17.71
CA LEU A 145 -2.37 7.63 18.07
C LEU A 145 -3.28 7.48 16.83
N LEU A 146 -3.26 8.45 15.92
CA LEU A 146 -3.99 8.35 14.65
C LEU A 146 -3.52 7.16 13.81
N LEU A 147 -2.20 6.94 13.71
CA LEU A 147 -1.65 5.80 12.98
C LEU A 147 -2.13 4.46 13.56
N LEU A 148 -2.21 4.34 14.89
CA LEU A 148 -2.71 3.14 15.56
C LEU A 148 -4.22 2.94 15.32
N GLU A 149 -5.04 3.99 15.42
CA GLU A 149 -6.49 3.91 15.12
C GLU A 149 -6.75 3.54 13.65
N LEU A 150 -5.96 4.07 12.72
CA LEU A 150 -6.05 3.70 11.30
C LEU A 150 -5.65 2.23 11.10
N GLN A 151 -4.63 1.75 11.80
CA GLN A 151 -4.22 0.35 11.76
C GLN A 151 -5.30 -0.58 12.33
N ASP A 152 -5.95 -0.20 13.43
CA ASP A 152 -7.06 -0.94 14.01
C ASP A 152 -8.26 -0.97 13.05
N SER A 153 -8.54 0.14 12.34
CA SER A 153 -9.55 0.19 11.30
C SER A 153 -9.22 -0.77 10.15
N CYS A 154 -7.97 -0.79 9.70
CA CYS A 154 -7.52 -1.76 8.69
C CYS A 154 -7.68 -3.21 9.17
N ALA A 155 -7.32 -3.49 10.43
CA ALA A 155 -7.44 -4.83 11.02
C ALA A 155 -8.92 -5.26 11.13
N GLN A 156 -9.81 -4.39 11.57
CA GLN A 156 -11.24 -4.69 11.66
C GLN A 156 -11.87 -4.85 10.28
N ASN A 157 -11.53 -3.98 9.34
CA ASN A 157 -11.95 -4.12 7.94
C ASN A 157 -11.35 -5.39 7.31
N SER A 158 -10.17 -5.85 7.77
CA SER A 158 -9.59 -7.13 7.37
C SER A 158 -10.37 -8.32 7.91
N HIS A 159 -11.05 -8.20 9.05
CA HIS A 159 -11.97 -9.24 9.55
C HIS A 159 -13.29 -9.28 8.77
N THR A 160 -13.70 -8.18 8.14
CA THR A 160 -14.72 -8.12 7.09
C THR A 160 -14.11 -8.28 5.69
N GLN A 161 -12.77 -8.22 5.57
CA GLN A 161 -12.06 -8.49 4.33
C GLN A 161 -12.33 -9.92 3.90
N ASP A 162 -12.71 -10.01 2.66
CA ASP A 162 -13.04 -11.18 1.88
C ASP A 162 -12.19 -12.39 2.32
N THR A 163 -12.79 -13.23 3.16
CA THR A 163 -12.16 -14.48 3.63
C THR A 163 -11.59 -15.27 2.46
N LEU A 164 -12.18 -15.10 1.27
CA LEU A 164 -11.75 -15.68 0.02
C LEU A 164 -10.38 -15.16 -0.45
N LEU A 165 -10.13 -13.84 -0.38
CA LEU A 165 -8.82 -13.25 -0.74
C LEU A 165 -7.75 -13.70 0.25
N THR A 166 -8.05 -13.64 1.54
CA THR A 166 -7.13 -14.07 2.59
C THR A 166 -6.78 -15.55 2.45
N GLN A 167 -7.76 -16.41 2.19
CA GLN A 167 -7.53 -17.84 1.96
C GLN A 167 -6.70 -18.08 0.69
N ALA A 168 -7.00 -17.37 -0.42
CA ALA A 168 -6.22 -17.50 -1.65
C ALA A 168 -4.74 -17.13 -1.43
N ILE A 169 -4.49 -16.00 -0.78
CA ILE A 169 -3.13 -15.50 -0.49
C ILE A 169 -2.40 -16.45 0.46
N THR A 170 -3.05 -16.90 1.53
CA THR A 170 -2.47 -17.85 2.49
C THR A 170 -2.10 -19.17 1.82
N LEU A 171 -2.97 -19.73 0.99
CA LEU A 171 -2.71 -20.98 0.26
C LEU A 171 -1.53 -20.85 -0.70
N THR A 172 -1.39 -19.71 -1.39
CA THR A 172 -0.26 -19.48 -2.29
C THR A 172 1.05 -19.29 -1.51
N ALA A 173 1.02 -18.57 -0.39
CA ALA A 173 2.20 -18.34 0.46
C ALA A 173 2.70 -19.62 1.15
N GLN A 174 1.78 -20.49 1.60
CA GLN A 174 2.13 -21.77 2.23
C GLN A 174 2.69 -22.81 1.25
N ASN A 175 2.44 -22.63 -0.04
CA ASN A 175 2.84 -23.58 -1.09
C ASN A 175 3.58 -22.88 -2.25
N PRO A 176 4.75 -22.28 -2.00
CA PRO A 176 5.49 -21.52 -3.01
C PRO A 176 5.90 -22.35 -4.22
N GLN A 177 6.08 -23.67 -4.07
CA GLN A 177 6.39 -24.62 -5.13
C GLN A 177 5.19 -24.96 -6.02
N LYS A 178 3.94 -24.64 -5.59
CA LYS A 178 2.74 -24.98 -6.34
C LYS A 178 2.29 -23.81 -7.23
N PHE A 179 1.95 -24.15 -8.45
CA PHE A 179 1.43 -23.19 -9.43
C PHE A 179 -0.11 -23.31 -9.48
N TYR A 180 -0.81 -22.26 -9.03
CA TYR A 180 -2.27 -22.25 -9.04
C TYR A 180 -2.79 -21.50 -10.27
N LYS A 181 -3.56 -22.18 -11.12
CA LYS A 181 -4.39 -21.51 -12.12
C LYS A 181 -5.61 -20.88 -11.42
N THR A 182 -6.18 -19.84 -12.00
CA THR A 182 -7.38 -19.20 -11.45
C THR A 182 -8.54 -20.20 -11.24
N ALA A 183 -8.72 -21.16 -12.17
CA ALA A 183 -9.76 -22.16 -12.06
C ALA A 183 -9.52 -23.12 -10.89
N ASP A 184 -8.28 -23.55 -10.66
CA ASP A 184 -7.92 -24.47 -9.58
C ASP A 184 -8.11 -23.81 -8.20
N MET A 185 -7.67 -22.54 -8.07
CA MET A 185 -7.87 -21.77 -6.84
C MET A 185 -9.35 -21.51 -6.58
N ALA A 186 -10.10 -21.13 -7.60
CA ALA A 186 -11.53 -20.89 -7.47
C ALA A 186 -12.28 -22.15 -7.02
N LEU A 187 -11.89 -23.33 -7.55
CA LEU A 187 -12.45 -24.62 -7.12
C LEU A 187 -12.14 -24.90 -5.65
N ILE A 188 -10.90 -24.69 -5.20
CA ILE A 188 -10.50 -24.88 -3.81
C ILE A 188 -11.32 -23.98 -2.86
N LEU A 189 -11.59 -22.74 -3.29
CA LEU A 189 -12.32 -21.75 -2.50
C LEU A 189 -13.84 -21.83 -2.63
N GLY A 190 -14.37 -22.76 -3.44
CA GLY A 190 -15.81 -22.95 -3.62
C GLY A 190 -16.52 -21.81 -4.37
N VAL A 191 -15.80 -21.10 -5.26
CA VAL A 191 -16.33 -19.97 -6.03
C VAL A 191 -16.08 -20.15 -7.52
N CYS A 192 -16.74 -19.35 -8.37
CA CYS A 192 -16.41 -19.34 -9.80
C CYS A 192 -15.15 -18.47 -10.07
N PRO A 193 -14.39 -18.78 -11.15
CA PRO A 193 -13.19 -18.01 -11.52
C PRO A 193 -13.44 -16.52 -11.76
N LYS A 194 -14.65 -16.17 -12.23
CA LYS A 194 -15.07 -14.78 -12.44
C LYS A 194 -15.15 -14.03 -11.11
N THR A 195 -15.76 -14.64 -10.08
CA THR A 195 -15.86 -14.07 -8.73
C THR A 195 -14.48 -13.85 -8.12
N LEU A 196 -13.61 -14.86 -8.18
CA LEU A 196 -12.22 -14.74 -7.66
C LEU A 196 -11.49 -13.57 -8.33
N ASN A 197 -11.50 -13.49 -9.66
CA ASN A 197 -10.85 -12.40 -10.38
C ASN A 197 -11.49 -11.04 -10.11
N GLN A 198 -12.80 -10.97 -9.91
CA GLN A 198 -13.48 -9.72 -9.56
C GLN A 198 -12.99 -9.22 -8.20
N ARG A 199 -12.92 -10.07 -7.18
CA ARG A 199 -12.42 -9.72 -5.85
C ARG A 199 -10.96 -9.26 -5.89
N PHE A 200 -10.10 -9.94 -6.66
CA PHE A 200 -8.71 -9.52 -6.83
C PHE A 200 -8.60 -8.16 -7.56
N ARG A 201 -9.47 -7.87 -8.54
CA ARG A 201 -9.49 -6.56 -9.22
C ARG A 201 -9.96 -5.45 -8.27
N GLU A 202 -10.97 -5.71 -7.46
CA GLU A 202 -11.48 -4.75 -6.47
C GLU A 202 -10.44 -4.42 -5.40
N ALA A 203 -9.68 -5.41 -4.91
CA ALA A 203 -8.72 -5.22 -3.83
C ALA A 203 -7.31 -4.84 -4.30
N TYR A 204 -6.86 -5.35 -5.46
CA TYR A 204 -5.46 -5.25 -5.92
C TYR A 204 -5.32 -4.71 -7.34
N ALA A 205 -6.40 -4.26 -8.00
CA ALA A 205 -6.44 -3.79 -9.39
C ALA A 205 -5.88 -4.79 -10.43
N THR A 206 -5.80 -6.08 -10.08
CA THR A 206 -5.22 -7.14 -10.91
C THR A 206 -6.03 -8.44 -10.84
N THR A 207 -5.75 -9.43 -11.69
CA THR A 207 -6.37 -10.75 -11.58
C THR A 207 -5.62 -11.62 -10.58
N PHE A 208 -6.26 -12.67 -10.03
CA PHE A 208 -5.59 -13.64 -9.16
C PHE A 208 -4.31 -14.21 -9.80
N TYR A 209 -4.38 -14.56 -11.09
CA TYR A 209 -3.21 -15.12 -11.80
C TYR A 209 -2.05 -14.13 -11.88
N GLN A 210 -2.32 -12.87 -12.19
CA GLN A 210 -1.28 -11.82 -12.26
C GLN A 210 -0.68 -11.57 -10.88
N TYR A 211 -1.52 -11.41 -9.85
CA TYR A 211 -1.09 -11.27 -8.46
C TYR A 211 -0.18 -12.43 -8.03
N HIS A 212 -0.65 -13.68 -8.22
CA HIS A 212 0.12 -14.87 -7.88
C HIS A 212 1.46 -14.98 -8.62
N MET A 213 1.49 -14.52 -9.87
CA MET A 213 2.72 -14.50 -10.67
C MET A 213 3.71 -13.46 -10.15
N GLU A 214 3.25 -12.27 -9.83
CA GLU A 214 4.09 -11.21 -9.25
C GLU A 214 4.72 -11.64 -7.94
N GLU A 215 3.93 -12.23 -7.04
CA GLU A 215 4.42 -12.78 -5.78
C GLU A 215 5.49 -13.86 -6.00
N LYS A 216 5.28 -14.77 -6.95
CA LYS A 216 6.28 -15.79 -7.29
C LYS A 216 7.58 -15.17 -7.79
N ILE A 217 7.50 -14.14 -8.63
CA ILE A 217 8.69 -13.46 -9.14
C ILE A 217 9.42 -12.73 -8.00
N HIS A 218 8.72 -12.10 -7.06
CA HIS A 218 9.33 -11.51 -5.87
C HIS A 218 10.07 -12.55 -5.02
N LEU A 219 9.47 -13.72 -4.79
CA LEU A 219 10.12 -14.81 -4.06
C LEU A 219 11.38 -15.32 -4.79
N VAL A 220 11.33 -15.42 -6.11
CA VAL A 220 12.50 -15.79 -6.92
C VAL A 220 13.59 -14.72 -6.82
N GLN A 221 13.23 -13.43 -6.86
CA GLN A 221 14.19 -12.33 -6.70
C GLN A 221 14.91 -12.43 -5.34
N GLN A 222 14.17 -12.62 -4.25
CA GLN A 222 14.73 -12.79 -2.91
C GLN A 222 15.64 -14.02 -2.84
N PHE A 223 15.17 -15.15 -3.36
CA PHE A 223 15.97 -16.39 -3.38
C PHE A 223 17.29 -16.25 -4.15
N LEU A 224 17.29 -15.52 -5.27
CA LEU A 224 18.50 -15.28 -6.05
C LEU A 224 19.47 -14.31 -5.34
N LEU A 225 18.98 -13.48 -4.42
CA LEU A 225 19.81 -12.65 -3.54
C LEU A 225 20.50 -13.50 -2.46
N ASP A 226 19.71 -14.35 -1.79
CA ASP A 226 20.17 -15.16 -0.67
C ASP A 226 21.07 -16.33 -1.16
N TYR A 227 20.80 -16.84 -2.36
CA TYR A 227 21.51 -18.01 -2.94
C TYR A 227 21.98 -17.72 -4.38
N PRO A 228 22.99 -16.83 -4.56
CA PRO A 228 23.41 -16.36 -5.88
C PRO A 228 24.00 -17.46 -6.78
N ASP A 229 24.50 -18.55 -6.21
CA ASP A 229 25.11 -19.67 -6.96
C ASP A 229 24.13 -20.78 -7.36
N SER A 230 22.84 -20.64 -7.00
CA SER A 230 21.82 -21.63 -7.27
C SER A 230 21.61 -21.84 -8.77
N LYS A 231 21.49 -23.10 -9.20
CA LYS A 231 21.16 -23.43 -10.59
C LYS A 231 19.74 -22.95 -10.91
N LEU A 232 19.54 -22.28 -12.04
CA LEU A 232 18.22 -21.76 -12.41
C LEU A 232 17.16 -22.86 -12.57
N GLN A 233 17.56 -24.06 -12.96
CA GLN A 233 16.70 -25.23 -13.00
C GLN A 233 16.15 -25.57 -11.60
N THR A 234 17.00 -25.54 -10.55
CA THR A 234 16.59 -25.78 -9.17
C THR A 234 15.65 -24.67 -8.68
N VAL A 235 15.97 -23.41 -9.01
CA VAL A 235 15.09 -22.26 -8.69
C VAL A 235 13.73 -22.43 -9.35
N ALA A 236 13.68 -22.78 -10.62
CA ALA A 236 12.43 -23.01 -11.33
C ALA A 236 11.55 -24.06 -10.65
N LEU A 237 12.12 -25.20 -10.28
CA LEU A 237 11.40 -26.28 -9.59
C LEU A 237 10.91 -25.86 -8.21
N ASN A 238 11.74 -25.17 -7.42
CA ASN A 238 11.38 -24.71 -6.07
C ASN A 238 10.19 -23.75 -6.05
N PHE A 239 10.01 -22.98 -7.10
CA PHE A 239 8.92 -22.01 -7.22
C PHE A 239 7.81 -22.44 -8.20
N GLY A 240 7.80 -23.70 -8.64
CA GLY A 240 6.72 -24.29 -9.43
C GLY A 240 6.70 -23.87 -10.89
N PHE A 241 7.81 -23.36 -11.43
CA PHE A 241 7.95 -23.18 -12.87
C PHE A 241 8.25 -24.52 -13.53
N TYR A 242 7.76 -24.67 -14.76
CA TYR A 242 7.91 -25.93 -15.51
C TYR A 242 9.39 -26.30 -15.72
N ASP A 243 10.19 -25.31 -16.12
CA ASP A 243 11.63 -25.42 -16.33
C ASP A 243 12.31 -24.04 -16.22
N GLU A 244 13.62 -24.01 -16.40
CA GLU A 244 14.41 -22.76 -16.37
C GLU A 244 14.06 -21.82 -17.53
N PHE A 245 13.62 -22.32 -18.68
CA PHE A 245 13.22 -21.49 -19.83
C PHE A 245 11.90 -20.78 -19.53
N HIS A 246 10.96 -21.48 -18.93
CA HIS A 246 9.71 -20.90 -18.46
C HIS A 246 9.96 -19.83 -17.41
N LEU A 247 10.80 -20.11 -16.40
CA LEU A 247 11.22 -19.13 -15.41
C LEU A 247 11.86 -17.90 -16.09
N ASN A 248 12.84 -18.09 -16.96
CA ASN A 248 13.53 -17.00 -17.67
C ASN A 248 12.54 -16.09 -18.42
N LYS A 249 11.61 -16.67 -19.16
CA LYS A 249 10.59 -15.92 -19.93
C LYS A 249 9.71 -15.06 -19.03
N ILE A 250 9.18 -15.64 -17.96
CA ILE A 250 8.26 -14.96 -17.06
C ILE A 250 9.01 -13.91 -16.24
N PHE A 251 10.16 -14.26 -15.68
CA PHE A 251 10.98 -13.36 -14.88
C PHE A 251 11.39 -12.12 -15.70
N LYS A 252 11.90 -12.32 -16.94
CA LYS A 252 12.25 -11.20 -17.82
C LYS A 252 11.05 -10.33 -18.16
N LYS A 253 9.85 -10.91 -18.32
CA LYS A 253 8.62 -10.16 -18.58
C LYS A 253 8.27 -9.22 -17.42
N HIS A 254 8.47 -9.67 -16.17
CA HIS A 254 8.10 -8.89 -14.97
C HIS A 254 9.20 -7.95 -14.48
N THR A 255 10.48 -8.30 -14.65
CA THR A 255 11.62 -7.52 -14.14
C THR A 255 12.40 -6.76 -15.20
N GLY A 256 12.09 -6.98 -16.48
CA GLY A 256 12.83 -6.41 -17.61
C GLY A 256 14.13 -7.14 -17.93
N THR A 257 14.69 -7.94 -17.01
CA THR A 257 15.98 -8.63 -17.17
C THR A 257 15.86 -10.12 -16.85
N PRO A 258 16.66 -11.00 -17.53
CA PRO A 258 16.68 -12.42 -17.20
C PRO A 258 17.25 -12.65 -15.78
N PRO A 259 16.82 -13.74 -15.06
CA PRO A 259 17.28 -14.01 -13.69
C PRO A 259 18.80 -14.17 -13.57
N GLY A 260 19.48 -14.73 -14.58
CA GLY A 260 20.94 -14.86 -14.58
C GLY A 260 21.66 -13.51 -14.66
N LEU A 261 21.13 -12.52 -15.39
CA LEU A 261 21.67 -11.17 -15.42
C LEU A 261 21.28 -10.38 -14.18
N TYR A 262 20.04 -10.51 -13.72
CA TYR A 262 19.56 -9.91 -12.47
C TYR A 262 20.48 -10.26 -11.30
N ARG A 263 20.83 -11.52 -11.12
CA ARG A 263 21.77 -12.01 -10.12
C ARG A 263 23.16 -11.36 -10.22
N LYS A 264 23.70 -11.22 -11.43
CA LYS A 264 25.04 -10.61 -11.66
C LYS A 264 25.07 -9.12 -11.30
N THR A 265 24.01 -8.39 -11.59
CA THR A 265 23.93 -6.95 -11.25
C THR A 265 23.88 -6.70 -9.75
N LEU A 266 23.30 -7.63 -8.99
CA LEU A 266 23.24 -7.54 -7.52
C LEU A 266 24.60 -7.83 -6.88
N THR A 267 25.31 -8.88 -7.32
CA THR A 267 26.65 -9.20 -6.81
C THR A 267 27.67 -8.10 -7.15
N ALA A 268 27.53 -7.41 -8.28
CA ALA A 268 28.37 -6.28 -8.65
C ALA A 268 28.13 -5.03 -7.78
N ASN A 269 26.90 -4.80 -7.30
CA ASN A 269 26.57 -3.68 -6.43
C ASN A 269 26.96 -3.91 -4.96
N THR A 270 27.03 -5.16 -4.51
CA THR A 270 27.45 -5.52 -3.14
C THR A 270 28.99 -5.47 -2.97
N LEU A 271 29.74 -5.44 -4.07
CA LEU A 271 31.23 -5.42 -4.08
C LEU A 271 31.83 -4.01 -4.29
N ARG A 272 31.05 -2.93 -4.27
CA ARG A 272 31.59 -1.57 -4.22
C ARG A 272 31.74 -1.14 -2.76
N PRO A 273 32.95 -1.13 -2.18
CA PRO A 273 33.17 -0.48 -0.89
C PRO A 273 33.02 1.03 -1.08
N HIS A 274 32.40 1.65 -0.10
CA HIS A 274 32.33 3.11 0.05
C HIS A 274 33.70 3.70 0.35
#